data_50ab1d08d80d7b792bc8667486dfb30f
#
_entry.id   50ab1d08d80d7b792bc8667486dfb30f
#
_cell.length_a   1.000
_cell.length_b   1.000
_cell.length_c   1.000
_cell.angle_alpha   90.00
_cell.angle_beta   90.00
_cell.angle_gamma   90.00
#
_symmetry.space_group_name_H-M   'P 1'
#
loop_
_entity.id
_entity.type
_entity.pdbx_description
1 polymer ?
#
loop_
_entity_poly.entity_id
_entity_poly.type
_entity_poly.pdbx_seq_one_letter_code
_entity_poly.pdbx_strand_id
1 'polypeptide(L)'
;AVFIAVTAAALGITYGYDISNTAAALQFVQRDFGIYSAINTASVVGQIAGAILGGPMANAIGRKKSMLVIAAGYTIFAILTAISPSAGLFLAMRVLLGITIGLSITVVPVFIAESAPASRRGGLATAYQVTCVVGIILGYLVGYSLLPTDTWRWILGVAAVPAFIVLLMLVRTQETPSWYMLKGREDEARRAMERIEVAELVEPSLDEIRNSLSSRPSGSVWGRLREMFHGGMARAKIFAIVLGF
;
A
#
# COMPACT_ATOMS: atom_id res chain seq x y z
N ALA A 1 -0.91 -16.64 -10.65
CA ALA A 1 0.13 -15.91 -9.90
C ALA A 1 0.42 -14.52 -10.49
N VAL A 2 0.87 -14.39 -11.74
CA VAL A 2 1.28 -13.11 -12.35
C VAL A 2 0.14 -12.07 -12.34
N PHE A 3 -1.09 -12.44 -12.71
CA PHE A 3 -2.26 -11.55 -12.67
C PHE A 3 -2.48 -10.98 -11.26
N ILE A 4 -2.36 -11.82 -10.23
CA ILE A 4 -2.55 -11.41 -8.82
C ILE A 4 -1.49 -10.38 -8.42
N ALA A 5 -0.22 -10.64 -8.75
CA ALA A 5 0.88 -9.73 -8.42
C ALA A 5 0.80 -8.41 -9.20
N VAL A 6 0.40 -8.44 -10.47
CA VAL A 6 0.19 -7.23 -11.29
C VAL A 6 -0.98 -6.40 -10.74
N THR A 7 -2.08 -7.06 -10.34
CA THR A 7 -3.21 -6.36 -9.70
C THR A 7 -2.80 -5.69 -8.40
N ALA A 8 -1.96 -6.37 -7.60
CA ALA A 8 -1.42 -5.80 -6.38
C ALA A 8 -0.49 -4.60 -6.69
N ALA A 9 0.40 -4.77 -7.66
CA ALA A 9 1.30 -3.70 -8.09
C ALA A 9 0.53 -2.46 -8.59
N ALA A 10 -0.65 -2.64 -9.19
CA ALA A 10 -1.48 -1.53 -9.66
C ALA A 10 -1.92 -0.56 -8.54
N LEU A 11 -1.88 -0.96 -7.27
CA LEU A 11 -2.01 -0.02 -6.15
C LEU A 11 -0.88 1.01 -6.10
N GLY A 12 0.28 0.73 -6.69
CA GLY A 12 1.34 1.73 -6.89
C GLY A 12 0.87 2.91 -7.72
N ILE A 13 0.01 2.67 -8.73
CA ILE A 13 -0.55 3.75 -9.57
C ILE A 13 -1.31 4.76 -8.69
N THR A 14 -2.11 4.29 -7.73
CA THR A 14 -2.90 5.18 -6.87
C THR A 14 -2.01 6.05 -6.00
N TYR A 15 -0.92 5.49 -5.48
CA TYR A 15 0.06 6.24 -4.68
C TYR A 15 0.79 7.28 -5.52
N GLY A 16 1.35 6.88 -6.68
CA GLY A 16 2.03 7.82 -7.57
C GLY A 16 1.10 8.94 -8.08
N TYR A 17 -0.13 8.57 -8.40
CA TYR A 17 -1.15 9.52 -8.84
C TYR A 17 -1.46 10.57 -7.75
N ASP A 18 -1.57 10.17 -6.47
CA ASP A 18 -1.83 11.12 -5.39
C ASP A 18 -0.69 12.13 -5.20
N ILE A 19 0.56 11.71 -5.33
CA ILE A 19 1.72 12.59 -5.20
C ILE A 19 1.64 13.73 -6.22
N SER A 20 1.50 13.39 -7.50
CA SER A 20 1.50 14.37 -8.59
C SER A 20 0.24 15.21 -8.62
N ASN A 21 -0.90 14.59 -8.35
CA ASN A 21 -2.20 15.24 -8.33
C ASN A 21 -2.33 16.26 -7.19
N THR A 22 -1.79 15.93 -6.02
CA THR A 22 -1.70 16.86 -4.90
C THR A 22 -0.84 18.07 -5.26
N ALA A 23 0.29 17.86 -5.91
CA ALA A 23 1.15 18.95 -6.37
C ALA A 23 0.43 19.87 -7.37
N ALA A 24 -0.33 19.31 -8.33
CA ALA A 24 -1.12 20.09 -9.28
C ALA A 24 -2.27 20.89 -8.62
N ALA A 25 -2.91 20.31 -7.61
CA ALA A 25 -4.02 20.96 -6.90
C ALA A 25 -3.58 22.03 -5.89
N LEU A 26 -2.33 22.00 -5.48
CA LEU A 26 -1.81 22.73 -4.32
C LEU A 26 -2.05 24.24 -4.38
N GLN A 27 -1.82 24.87 -5.53
CA GLN A 27 -2.03 26.32 -5.73
C GLN A 27 -3.51 26.73 -5.58
N PHE A 28 -4.44 25.90 -6.02
CA PHE A 28 -5.88 26.18 -5.90
C PHE A 28 -6.36 26.01 -4.48
N VAL A 29 -5.91 24.96 -3.78
CA VAL A 29 -6.23 24.73 -2.37
C VAL A 29 -5.64 25.82 -1.48
N GLN A 30 -4.43 26.32 -1.81
CA GLN A 30 -3.84 27.47 -1.13
C GLN A 30 -4.68 28.73 -1.32
N ARG A 31 -5.19 28.98 -2.52
CA ARG A 31 -6.06 30.12 -2.81
C ARG A 31 -7.36 30.04 -1.99
N ASP A 32 -7.97 28.86 -1.91
CA ASP A 32 -9.30 28.68 -1.31
C ASP A 32 -9.24 28.56 0.22
N PHE A 33 -8.20 27.95 0.78
CA PHE A 33 -8.12 27.62 2.21
C PHE A 33 -6.88 28.17 2.94
N GLY A 34 -5.85 28.64 2.26
CA GLY A 34 -4.65 29.18 2.90
C GLY A 34 -3.78 28.16 3.65
N ILE A 35 -3.85 26.85 3.33
CA ILE A 35 -3.28 25.75 4.12
C ILE A 35 -2.12 25.00 3.43
N TYR A 36 -1.31 25.69 2.62
CA TYR A 36 -0.26 25.12 1.79
C TYR A 36 0.64 24.08 2.50
N SER A 37 1.24 24.46 3.62
CA SER A 37 2.16 23.59 4.37
C SER A 37 1.45 22.45 5.11
N ALA A 38 0.21 22.66 5.53
CA ALA A 38 -0.56 21.68 6.29
C ALA A 38 -0.98 20.47 5.45
N ILE A 39 -1.14 20.62 4.14
CA ILE A 39 -1.60 19.56 3.24
C ILE A 39 -0.61 18.39 3.23
N ASN A 40 0.66 18.68 2.96
CA ASN A 40 1.70 17.65 2.91
C ASN A 40 1.95 17.05 4.30
N THR A 41 1.97 17.89 5.35
CA THR A 41 2.13 17.43 6.73
C THR A 41 1.00 16.46 7.12
N ALA A 42 -0.25 16.79 6.82
CA ALA A 42 -1.39 15.91 7.11
C ALA A 42 -1.26 14.55 6.41
N SER A 43 -0.89 14.55 5.12
CA SER A 43 -0.69 13.32 4.35
C SER A 43 0.45 12.47 4.93
N VAL A 44 1.60 13.07 5.26
CA VAL A 44 2.77 12.37 5.81
C VAL A 44 2.48 11.78 7.20
N VAL A 45 1.81 12.52 8.07
CA VAL A 45 1.37 12.02 9.40
C VAL A 45 0.48 10.78 9.22
N GLY A 46 -0.48 10.85 8.29
CA GLY A 46 -1.31 9.70 7.95
C GLY A 46 -0.48 8.51 7.44
N GLN A 47 0.47 8.74 6.54
CA GLN A 47 1.33 7.69 5.98
C GLN A 47 2.16 6.98 7.06
N ILE A 48 2.74 7.72 7.99
CA ILE A 48 3.49 7.13 9.11
C ILE A 48 2.57 6.24 9.96
N ALA A 49 1.39 6.73 10.33
CA ALA A 49 0.41 5.95 11.09
C ALA A 49 -0.01 4.69 10.32
N GLY A 50 -0.30 4.82 9.03
CA GLY A 50 -0.66 3.69 8.16
C GLY A 50 0.45 2.66 8.01
N ALA A 51 1.70 3.09 7.84
CA ALA A 51 2.85 2.19 7.74
C ALA A 51 3.04 1.35 9.02
N ILE A 52 2.84 1.95 10.19
CA ILE A 52 2.91 1.24 11.48
C ILE A 52 1.77 0.21 11.61
N LEU A 53 0.57 0.56 11.17
CA LEU A 53 -0.62 -0.30 11.27
C LEU A 53 -0.67 -1.41 10.20
N GLY A 54 0.05 -1.27 9.10
CA GLY A 54 -0.03 -2.17 7.95
C GLY A 54 0.31 -3.61 8.27
N GLY A 55 1.40 -3.86 8.97
CA GLY A 55 1.81 -5.20 9.38
C GLY A 55 0.80 -5.89 10.30
N PRO A 56 0.42 -5.28 11.44
CA PRO A 56 -0.61 -5.81 12.31
C PRO A 56 -1.94 -6.09 11.60
N MET A 57 -2.42 -5.16 10.77
CA MET A 57 -3.66 -5.31 10.02
C MET A 57 -3.59 -6.50 9.04
N ALA A 58 -2.51 -6.61 8.25
CA ALA A 58 -2.34 -7.69 7.30
C ALA A 58 -2.28 -9.07 7.99
N ASN A 59 -1.69 -9.16 9.17
CA ASN A 59 -1.66 -10.41 9.95
C ASN A 59 -3.03 -10.75 10.57
N ALA A 60 -3.81 -9.74 10.96
CA ALA A 60 -5.11 -9.93 11.58
C ALA A 60 -6.17 -10.39 10.57
N ILE A 61 -6.40 -9.61 9.53
CA ILE A 61 -7.51 -9.81 8.58
C ILE A 61 -7.13 -10.46 7.26
N GLY A 62 -5.83 -10.60 6.97
CA GLY A 62 -5.31 -11.16 5.72
C GLY A 62 -4.80 -10.09 4.76
N ARG A 63 -3.92 -10.52 3.86
CA ARG A 63 -3.30 -9.60 2.89
C ARG A 63 -4.31 -9.12 1.86
N LYS A 64 -5.10 -10.02 1.30
CA LYS A 64 -6.17 -9.68 0.34
C LYS A 64 -7.18 -8.71 0.93
N LYS A 65 -7.71 -9.01 2.12
CA LYS A 65 -8.71 -8.14 2.76
C LYS A 65 -8.11 -6.79 3.09
N SER A 66 -6.87 -6.73 3.54
CA SER A 66 -6.16 -5.47 3.78
C SER A 66 -6.05 -4.63 2.51
N MET A 67 -5.71 -5.25 1.37
CA MET A 67 -5.65 -4.53 0.09
C MET A 67 -7.01 -4.03 -0.38
N LEU A 68 -8.09 -4.80 -0.15
CA LEU A 68 -9.46 -4.33 -0.43
C LEU A 68 -9.83 -3.13 0.43
N VAL A 69 -9.50 -3.15 1.73
CA VAL A 69 -9.71 -2.02 2.64
C VAL A 69 -8.91 -0.79 2.18
N ILE A 70 -7.64 -0.97 1.77
CA ILE A 70 -6.79 0.09 1.25
C ILE A 70 -7.40 0.70 -0.01
N ALA A 71 -7.77 -0.09 -1.01
CA ALA A 71 -8.32 0.40 -2.26
C ALA A 71 -9.68 1.09 -2.08
N ALA A 72 -10.55 0.52 -1.22
CA ALA A 72 -11.84 1.13 -0.88
C ALA A 72 -11.65 2.44 -0.09
N GLY A 73 -10.78 2.44 0.92
CA GLY A 73 -10.46 3.63 1.70
C GLY A 73 -9.90 4.74 0.82
N TYR A 74 -8.95 4.41 -0.07
CA TYR A 74 -8.39 5.39 -1.01
C TYR A 74 -9.49 5.99 -1.89
N THR A 75 -10.35 5.16 -2.49
CA THR A 75 -11.46 5.63 -3.33
C THR A 75 -12.40 6.55 -2.56
N ILE A 76 -12.82 6.15 -1.37
CA ILE A 76 -13.75 6.93 -0.54
C ILE A 76 -13.11 8.25 -0.10
N PHE A 77 -11.89 8.21 0.43
CA PHE A 77 -11.24 9.41 0.97
C PHE A 77 -10.79 10.38 -0.12
N ALA A 78 -10.47 9.91 -1.33
CA ALA A 78 -10.23 10.78 -2.48
C ALA A 78 -11.50 11.56 -2.87
N ILE A 79 -12.66 10.90 -2.93
CA ILE A 79 -13.95 11.55 -3.20
C ILE A 79 -14.28 12.54 -2.09
N LEU A 80 -14.17 12.15 -0.82
CA LEU A 80 -14.48 12.99 0.32
C LEU A 80 -13.54 14.21 0.39
N THR A 81 -12.26 14.05 0.02
CA THR A 81 -11.34 15.18 -0.12
C THR A 81 -11.83 16.16 -1.19
N ALA A 82 -12.24 15.65 -2.36
CA ALA A 82 -12.69 16.50 -3.47
C ALA A 82 -13.96 17.31 -3.15
N ILE A 83 -14.88 16.77 -2.35
CA ILE A 83 -16.13 17.44 -1.98
C ILE A 83 -16.03 18.21 -0.66
N SER A 84 -14.87 18.29 -0.03
CA SER A 84 -14.69 18.95 1.27
C SER A 84 -15.10 20.42 1.22
N PRO A 85 -16.03 20.87 2.12
CA PRO A 85 -16.49 22.25 2.17
C PRO A 85 -15.60 23.17 3.01
N SER A 86 -14.68 22.61 3.83
CA SER A 86 -13.83 23.36 4.76
C SER A 86 -12.41 22.82 4.81
N ALA A 87 -11.47 23.69 5.17
CA ALA A 87 -10.06 23.34 5.36
C ALA A 87 -9.86 22.20 6.40
N GLY A 88 -10.60 22.23 7.50
CA GLY A 88 -10.49 21.23 8.55
C GLY A 88 -10.92 19.84 8.07
N LEU A 89 -12.05 19.73 7.36
CA LEU A 89 -12.48 18.46 6.78
C LEU A 89 -11.52 17.98 5.69
N PHE A 90 -11.04 18.90 4.85
CA PHE A 90 -10.03 18.59 3.84
C PHE A 90 -8.78 17.96 4.46
N LEU A 91 -8.20 18.58 5.51
CA LEU A 91 -7.03 18.05 6.19
C LEU A 91 -7.30 16.71 6.87
N ALA A 92 -8.47 16.52 7.49
CA ALA A 92 -8.86 15.24 8.07
C ALA A 92 -8.93 14.15 7.02
N MET A 93 -9.52 14.41 5.85
CA MET A 93 -9.55 13.46 4.73
C MET A 93 -8.15 13.17 4.18
N ARG A 94 -7.25 14.16 4.16
CA ARG A 94 -5.84 13.99 3.80
C ARG A 94 -5.08 13.07 4.76
N VAL A 95 -5.33 13.17 6.06
CA VAL A 95 -4.77 12.22 7.04
C VAL A 95 -5.27 10.81 6.78
N LEU A 96 -6.59 10.62 6.59
CA LEU A 96 -7.18 9.31 6.33
C LEU A 96 -6.68 8.70 5.01
N LEU A 97 -6.57 9.51 3.96
CA LEU A 97 -6.00 9.09 2.68
C LEU A 97 -4.52 8.74 2.85
N GLY A 98 -3.77 9.51 3.62
CA GLY A 98 -2.40 9.21 4.01
C GLY A 98 -2.28 7.85 4.73
N ILE A 99 -3.19 7.54 5.66
CA ILE A 99 -3.22 6.23 6.31
C ILE A 99 -3.36 5.11 5.28
N THR A 100 -4.27 5.23 4.31
CA THR A 100 -4.44 4.20 3.27
C THR A 100 -3.18 4.03 2.42
N ILE A 101 -2.48 5.11 2.10
CA ILE A 101 -1.20 5.07 1.38
C ILE A 101 -0.13 4.37 2.23
N GLY A 102 0.01 4.73 3.51
CA GLY A 102 0.96 4.10 4.43
C GLY A 102 0.73 2.60 4.59
N LEU A 103 -0.54 2.18 4.71
CA LEU A 103 -0.94 0.78 4.69
C LEU A 103 -0.49 0.10 3.37
N SER A 104 -0.70 0.75 2.23
CA SER A 104 -0.33 0.24 0.91
C SER A 104 1.17 -0.02 0.79
N ILE A 105 2.00 0.93 1.20
CA ILE A 105 3.47 0.83 1.16
C ILE A 105 3.97 -0.40 1.93
N THR A 106 3.29 -0.78 3.02
CA THR A 106 3.67 -1.93 3.84
C THR A 106 3.07 -3.24 3.35
N VAL A 107 1.78 -3.25 2.98
CA VAL A 107 1.04 -4.48 2.69
C VAL A 107 1.29 -4.98 1.27
N VAL A 108 1.36 -4.09 0.28
CA VAL A 108 1.44 -4.48 -1.14
C VAL A 108 2.72 -5.22 -1.48
N PRO A 109 3.92 -4.77 -1.10
CA PRO A 109 5.15 -5.51 -1.39
C PRO A 109 5.17 -6.90 -0.76
N VAL A 110 4.64 -7.03 0.46
CA VAL A 110 4.52 -8.33 1.16
C VAL A 110 3.57 -9.25 0.40
N PHE A 111 2.39 -8.75 0.00
CA PHE A 111 1.45 -9.54 -0.79
C PHE A 111 2.05 -10.01 -2.12
N ILE A 112 2.77 -9.14 -2.82
CA ILE A 112 3.45 -9.48 -4.08
C ILE A 112 4.48 -10.57 -3.83
N ALA A 113 5.32 -10.42 -2.81
CA ALA A 113 6.37 -11.38 -2.47
C ALA A 113 5.80 -12.76 -2.10
N GLU A 114 4.66 -12.81 -1.39
CA GLU A 114 3.99 -14.05 -0.99
C GLU A 114 3.15 -14.70 -2.11
N SER A 115 2.72 -13.92 -3.11
CA SER A 115 1.87 -14.38 -4.23
C SER A 115 2.64 -14.64 -5.52
N ALA A 116 3.93 -14.34 -5.55
CA ALA A 116 4.80 -14.48 -6.72
C ALA A 116 5.60 -15.79 -6.66
N PRO A 117 5.75 -16.49 -7.80
CA PRO A 117 6.69 -17.60 -7.90
C PRO A 117 8.11 -17.15 -7.54
N ALA A 118 8.89 -18.03 -6.89
CA ALA A 118 10.26 -17.72 -6.45
C ALA A 118 11.12 -17.15 -7.58
N SER A 119 10.99 -17.69 -8.79
CA SER A 119 11.74 -17.28 -9.99
C SER A 119 11.42 -15.86 -10.49
N ARG A 120 10.26 -15.28 -10.12
CA ARG A 120 9.79 -13.98 -10.61
C ARG A 120 9.58 -12.96 -9.50
N ARG A 121 9.82 -13.32 -8.25
CA ARG A 121 9.54 -12.50 -7.05
C ARG A 121 10.22 -11.13 -7.11
N GLY A 122 11.50 -11.07 -7.51
CA GLY A 122 12.24 -9.81 -7.62
C GLY A 122 11.66 -8.86 -8.68
N GLY A 123 11.37 -9.38 -9.88
CA GLY A 123 10.78 -8.55 -10.95
C GLY A 123 9.39 -8.03 -10.61
N LEU A 124 8.56 -8.84 -9.95
CA LEU A 124 7.21 -8.44 -9.54
C LEU A 124 7.22 -7.46 -8.36
N ALA A 125 8.20 -7.57 -7.46
CA ALA A 125 8.39 -6.57 -6.41
C ALA A 125 8.77 -5.20 -7.01
N THR A 126 9.60 -5.17 -8.05
CA THR A 126 9.95 -3.94 -8.78
C THR A 126 8.74 -3.37 -9.53
N ALA A 127 7.79 -4.21 -9.96
CA ALA A 127 6.60 -3.76 -10.68
C ALA A 127 5.75 -2.76 -9.87
N TYR A 128 5.70 -2.87 -8.54
CA TYR A 128 5.04 -1.89 -7.68
C TYR A 128 5.67 -0.49 -7.83
N GLN A 129 6.99 -0.41 -7.86
CA GLN A 129 7.69 0.87 -8.03
C GLN A 129 7.50 1.44 -9.44
N VAL A 130 7.54 0.59 -10.46
CA VAL A 130 7.28 1.01 -11.85
C VAL A 130 5.86 1.56 -11.99
N THR A 131 4.87 0.88 -11.42
CA THR A 131 3.47 1.36 -11.46
C THR A 131 3.28 2.65 -10.68
N CYS A 132 4.05 2.88 -9.61
CA CYS A 132 4.07 4.17 -8.91
C CYS A 132 4.56 5.30 -9.83
N VAL A 133 5.65 5.09 -10.56
CA VAL A 133 6.15 6.07 -11.55
C VAL A 133 5.12 6.33 -12.66
N VAL A 134 4.48 5.27 -13.17
CA VAL A 134 3.38 5.42 -14.14
C VAL A 134 2.24 6.26 -13.54
N GLY A 135 1.89 6.02 -12.29
CA GLY A 135 0.90 6.80 -11.56
C GLY A 135 1.26 8.29 -11.48
N ILE A 136 2.53 8.61 -11.20
CA ILE A 136 3.03 9.99 -11.17
C ILE A 136 2.84 10.67 -12.53
N ILE A 137 3.23 9.99 -13.61
CA ILE A 137 3.08 10.53 -14.98
C ILE A 137 1.60 10.77 -15.30
N LEU A 138 0.74 9.79 -15.03
CA LEU A 138 -0.70 9.92 -15.28
C LEU A 138 -1.31 11.05 -14.46
N GLY A 139 -0.94 11.20 -13.20
CA GLY A 139 -1.45 12.27 -12.34
C GLY A 139 -1.01 13.66 -12.82
N TYR A 140 0.21 13.83 -13.32
CA TYR A 140 0.63 15.09 -13.92
C TYR A 140 -0.13 15.37 -15.24
N LEU A 141 -0.33 14.38 -16.10
CA LEU A 141 -1.08 14.56 -17.36
C LEU A 141 -2.52 14.95 -17.08
N VAL A 142 -3.20 14.25 -16.16
CA VAL A 142 -4.58 14.56 -15.79
C VAL A 142 -4.65 15.91 -15.06
N GLY A 143 -3.75 16.16 -14.11
CA GLY A 143 -3.66 17.44 -13.41
C GLY A 143 -3.50 18.60 -14.37
N TYR A 144 -2.57 18.50 -15.34
CA TYR A 144 -2.36 19.51 -16.37
C TYR A 144 -3.60 19.71 -17.24
N SER A 145 -4.25 18.63 -17.67
CA SER A 145 -5.47 18.70 -18.50
C SER A 145 -6.65 19.36 -17.76
N LEU A 146 -6.67 19.27 -16.44
CA LEU A 146 -7.74 19.83 -15.61
C LEU A 146 -7.42 21.24 -15.07
N LEU A 147 -6.21 21.77 -15.28
CA LEU A 147 -5.88 23.16 -14.89
C LEU A 147 -6.89 24.21 -15.41
N PRO A 148 -7.38 24.13 -16.67
CA PRO A 148 -8.36 25.09 -17.16
C PRO A 148 -9.70 25.10 -16.42
N THR A 149 -10.00 24.06 -15.63
CA THR A 149 -11.24 24.00 -14.81
C THR A 149 -11.21 24.95 -13.62
N ASP A 150 -10.03 25.49 -13.30
CA ASP A 150 -9.77 26.40 -12.18
C ASP A 150 -10.26 25.86 -10.81
N THR A 151 -10.31 24.53 -10.67
CA THR A 151 -10.77 23.88 -9.43
C THR A 151 -9.98 22.62 -9.08
N TRP A 152 -9.49 22.59 -7.84
CA TRP A 152 -8.80 21.42 -7.27
C TRP A 152 -9.72 20.21 -7.06
N ARG A 153 -11.03 20.43 -7.02
CA ARG A 153 -12.01 19.36 -6.74
C ARG A 153 -11.96 18.25 -7.78
N TRP A 154 -11.95 18.61 -9.05
CA TRP A 154 -11.82 17.64 -10.15
C TRP A 154 -10.44 17.00 -10.19
N ILE A 155 -9.40 17.81 -9.97
CA ILE A 155 -8.03 17.32 -9.95
C ILE A 155 -7.87 16.21 -8.92
N LEU A 156 -8.34 16.41 -7.69
CA LEU A 156 -8.23 15.42 -6.62
C LEU A 156 -9.27 14.29 -6.74
N GLY A 157 -10.48 14.59 -7.22
CA GLY A 157 -11.57 13.61 -7.30
C GLY A 157 -11.31 12.50 -8.31
N VAL A 158 -10.68 12.82 -9.44
CA VAL A 158 -10.32 11.82 -10.47
C VAL A 158 -9.36 10.75 -9.92
N ALA A 159 -8.63 11.01 -8.83
CA ALA A 159 -7.81 10.02 -8.14
C ALA A 159 -8.61 8.78 -7.68
N ALA A 160 -9.91 8.92 -7.44
CA ALA A 160 -10.76 7.79 -7.09
C ALA A 160 -10.92 6.77 -8.23
N VAL A 161 -10.78 7.18 -9.49
CA VAL A 161 -11.01 6.31 -10.66
C VAL A 161 -10.01 5.15 -10.72
N PRO A 162 -8.68 5.37 -10.73
CA PRO A 162 -7.73 4.27 -10.74
C PRO A 162 -7.86 3.40 -9.49
N ALA A 163 -8.12 3.98 -8.32
CA ALA A 163 -8.31 3.24 -7.09
C ALA A 163 -9.53 2.31 -7.15
N PHE A 164 -10.64 2.79 -7.70
CA PHE A 164 -11.85 1.99 -7.88
C PHE A 164 -11.65 0.84 -8.88
N ILE A 165 -10.93 1.08 -9.98
CA ILE A 165 -10.58 0.03 -10.94
C ILE A 165 -9.76 -1.07 -10.24
N VAL A 166 -8.74 -0.68 -9.47
CA VAL A 166 -7.91 -1.63 -8.71
C VAL A 166 -8.75 -2.38 -7.67
N LEU A 167 -9.67 -1.71 -6.99
CA LEU A 167 -10.60 -2.35 -6.05
C LEU A 167 -11.39 -3.47 -6.73
N LEU A 168 -11.96 -3.22 -7.91
CA LEU A 168 -12.69 -4.24 -8.67
C LEU A 168 -11.81 -5.43 -9.09
N MET A 169 -10.58 -5.15 -9.50
CA MET A 169 -9.62 -6.19 -9.84
C MET A 169 -9.25 -7.05 -8.61
N LEU A 170 -9.07 -6.43 -7.45
CA LEU A 170 -8.71 -7.11 -6.20
C LEU A 170 -9.78 -8.06 -5.69
N VAL A 171 -11.05 -7.82 -5.97
CA VAL A 171 -12.14 -8.73 -5.58
C VAL A 171 -11.91 -10.14 -6.13
N ARG A 172 -11.33 -10.25 -7.32
CA ARG A 172 -11.04 -11.53 -8.00
C ARG A 172 -9.74 -12.19 -7.56
N THR A 173 -8.92 -11.54 -6.75
CA THR A 173 -7.69 -12.11 -6.23
C THR A 173 -7.97 -13.07 -5.07
N GLN A 174 -6.95 -13.82 -4.64
CA GLN A 174 -7.04 -14.77 -3.54
C GLN A 174 -6.10 -14.36 -2.42
N GLU A 175 -6.32 -14.96 -1.25
CA GLU A 175 -5.45 -14.76 -0.10
C GLU A 175 -4.13 -15.52 -0.27
N THR A 176 -3.08 -15.09 0.44
CA THR A 176 -1.73 -15.66 0.33
C THR A 176 -1.59 -16.97 1.09
N PRO A 177 -0.76 -17.93 0.58
CA PRO A 177 -0.46 -19.17 1.29
C PRO A 177 0.13 -18.91 2.68
N SER A 178 1.01 -17.92 2.80
CA SER A 178 1.65 -17.55 4.07
C SER A 178 0.66 -17.14 5.14
N TRP A 179 -0.43 -16.46 4.77
CA TRP A 179 -1.46 -16.08 5.73
C TRP A 179 -2.30 -17.28 6.18
N TYR A 180 -2.64 -18.19 5.26
CA TYR A 180 -3.34 -19.42 5.63
C TYR A 180 -2.50 -20.27 6.59
N MET A 181 -1.18 -20.40 6.35
CA MET A 181 -0.25 -21.08 7.26
C MET A 181 -0.19 -20.40 8.63
N LEU A 182 -0.13 -19.04 8.66
CA LEU A 182 -0.15 -18.27 9.91
C LEU A 182 -1.42 -18.52 10.75
N LYS A 183 -2.54 -18.86 10.10
CA LYS A 183 -3.82 -19.18 10.75
C LYS A 183 -4.03 -20.67 11.01
N GLY A 184 -3.05 -21.53 10.73
CA GLY A 184 -3.16 -22.97 10.91
C GLY A 184 -4.06 -23.67 9.88
N ARG A 185 -4.32 -23.02 8.74
CA ARG A 185 -5.22 -23.52 7.66
C ARG A 185 -4.38 -24.11 6.54
N GLU A 186 -3.71 -25.25 6.85
CA GLU A 186 -2.71 -25.86 5.94
C GLU A 186 -3.32 -26.31 4.60
N ASP A 187 -4.53 -26.90 4.60
CA ASP A 187 -5.18 -27.35 3.35
C ASP A 187 -5.45 -26.20 2.37
N GLU A 188 -5.80 -25.03 2.91
CA GLU A 188 -6.06 -23.85 2.08
C GLU A 188 -4.76 -23.21 1.63
N ALA A 189 -3.72 -23.24 2.46
CA ALA A 189 -2.38 -22.81 2.08
C ALA A 189 -1.85 -23.64 0.91
N ARG A 190 -2.02 -24.96 0.96
CA ARG A 190 -1.65 -25.90 -0.11
C ARG A 190 -2.38 -25.55 -1.41
N ARG A 191 -3.70 -25.43 -1.38
CA ARG A 191 -4.50 -25.08 -2.58
C ARG A 191 -4.13 -23.71 -3.16
N ALA A 192 -3.77 -22.75 -2.30
CA ALA A 192 -3.29 -21.46 -2.74
C ALA A 192 -1.90 -21.54 -3.36
N MET A 193 -0.99 -22.38 -2.81
CA MET A 193 0.35 -22.58 -3.32
C MET A 193 0.35 -23.32 -4.68
N GLU A 194 -0.50 -24.34 -4.86
CA GLU A 194 -0.67 -25.05 -6.12
C GLU A 194 -1.04 -24.16 -7.32
N ARG A 195 -1.59 -22.98 -7.06
CA ARG A 195 -1.91 -21.98 -8.09
C ARG A 195 -0.76 -21.02 -8.40
N ILE A 196 0.25 -21.01 -7.56
CA ILE A 196 1.42 -20.12 -7.64
C ILE A 196 2.61 -20.85 -8.22
N GLU A 197 2.88 -22.04 -7.69
CA GLU A 197 4.05 -22.84 -8.01
C GLU A 197 3.68 -24.13 -8.78
N VAL A 198 4.66 -24.72 -9.42
CA VAL A 198 4.54 -26.06 -10.03
C VAL A 198 4.45 -27.13 -8.94
N ALA A 199 3.79 -28.25 -9.23
CA ALA A 199 3.49 -29.30 -8.25
C ALA A 199 4.71 -29.78 -7.44
N GLU A 200 5.87 -29.87 -8.07
CA GLU A 200 7.12 -30.31 -7.45
C GLU A 200 7.66 -29.34 -6.38
N LEU A 201 7.33 -28.05 -6.47
CA LEU A 201 7.80 -27.01 -5.57
C LEU A 201 6.80 -26.65 -4.47
N VAL A 202 5.59 -27.21 -4.49
CA VAL A 202 4.53 -26.88 -3.51
C VAL A 202 4.96 -27.25 -2.10
N GLU A 203 5.38 -28.50 -1.85
CA GLU A 203 5.79 -28.94 -0.52
C GLU A 203 7.05 -28.23 -0.01
N PRO A 204 8.14 -28.12 -0.80
CA PRO A 204 9.31 -27.36 -0.39
C PRO A 204 8.98 -25.90 0.00
N SER A 205 8.10 -25.24 -0.76
CA SER A 205 7.70 -23.87 -0.48
C SER A 205 6.85 -23.74 0.79
N LEU A 206 5.98 -24.71 1.06
CA LEU A 206 5.20 -24.76 2.31
C LEU A 206 6.10 -25.01 3.53
N ASP A 207 7.10 -25.88 3.40
CA ASP A 207 8.07 -26.14 4.47
C ASP A 207 8.94 -24.92 4.74
N GLU A 208 9.34 -24.16 3.71
CA GLU A 208 10.04 -22.88 3.89
C GLU A 208 9.18 -21.89 4.70
N ILE A 209 7.90 -21.76 4.37
CA ILE A 209 6.97 -20.91 5.11
C ILE A 209 6.82 -21.39 6.55
N ARG A 210 6.65 -22.71 6.78
CA ARG A 210 6.52 -23.31 8.12
C ARG A 210 7.76 -23.02 8.97
N ASN A 211 8.95 -23.20 8.41
CA ASN A 211 10.22 -22.92 9.09
C ASN A 211 10.38 -21.43 9.40
N SER A 212 9.98 -20.55 8.48
CA SER A 212 10.02 -19.09 8.68
C SER A 212 9.05 -18.63 9.78
N LEU A 213 7.90 -19.29 9.91
CA LEU A 213 6.92 -19.00 10.98
C LEU A 213 7.37 -19.51 12.34
N SER A 214 7.99 -20.69 12.41
CA SER A 214 8.51 -21.27 13.65
C SER A 214 9.71 -20.51 14.21
N SER A 215 10.51 -19.91 13.36
CA SER A 215 11.67 -19.09 13.75
C SER A 215 11.31 -17.65 14.13
N ARG A 216 10.04 -17.25 14.04
CA ARG A 216 9.61 -15.90 14.47
C ARG A 216 9.65 -15.79 15.99
N PRO A 217 10.37 -14.78 16.56
CA PRO A 217 10.36 -14.55 17.98
C PRO A 217 8.91 -14.32 18.48
N SER A 218 8.51 -15.07 19.48
CA SER A 218 7.23 -14.87 20.19
C SER A 218 7.35 -13.61 21.05
N GLY A 219 6.85 -12.48 20.57
CA GLY A 219 6.91 -11.21 21.31
C GLY A 219 5.84 -10.23 20.85
N SER A 220 5.39 -9.38 21.77
CA SER A 220 4.51 -8.25 21.49
C SER A 220 5.16 -7.32 20.45
N VAL A 221 4.34 -6.66 19.62
CA VAL A 221 4.80 -5.63 18.65
C VAL A 221 5.65 -4.58 19.36
N TRP A 222 5.28 -4.17 20.56
CA TRP A 222 6.04 -3.23 21.40
C TRP A 222 7.37 -3.81 21.89
N GLY A 223 7.43 -5.10 22.21
CA GLY A 223 8.69 -5.78 22.57
C GLY A 223 9.66 -5.77 21.41
N ARG A 224 9.19 -6.10 20.21
CA ARG A 224 10.00 -6.08 18.97
C ARG A 224 10.48 -4.68 18.58
N LEU A 225 9.64 -3.67 18.73
CA LEU A 225 10.06 -2.27 18.55
C LEU A 225 11.15 -1.88 19.56
N ARG A 226 10.99 -2.27 20.83
CA ARG A 226 12.00 -2.00 21.86
C ARG A 226 13.31 -2.72 21.59
N GLU A 227 13.27 -3.99 21.17
CA GLU A 227 14.46 -4.74 20.74
C GLU A 227 15.15 -4.10 19.53
N MET A 228 14.37 -3.60 18.57
CA MET A 228 14.94 -2.82 17.46
C MET A 228 15.71 -1.60 17.94
N PHE A 229 15.31 -0.94 19.03
CA PHE A 229 16.00 0.24 19.55
C PHE A 229 17.14 -0.08 20.52
N HIS A 230 17.17 -1.27 21.14
CA HIS A 230 18.15 -1.63 22.20
C HIS A 230 19.16 -2.71 21.77
N GLY A 231 18.95 -3.40 20.66
CA GLY A 231 19.84 -4.49 20.24
C GLY A 231 21.05 -4.02 19.40
N GLY A 232 22.10 -4.84 19.36
CA GLY A 232 23.40 -4.59 18.67
C GLY A 232 23.35 -4.35 17.15
N MET A 233 22.19 -4.14 16.55
CA MET A 233 21.96 -3.85 15.13
C MET A 233 21.99 -2.35 14.79
N ALA A 234 22.66 -1.52 15.60
CA ALA A 234 22.72 -0.07 15.36
C ALA A 234 23.25 0.30 13.96
N ARG A 235 24.24 -0.44 13.46
CA ARG A 235 24.80 -0.21 12.10
C ARG A 235 23.79 -0.53 10.99
N ALA A 236 23.06 -1.63 11.12
CA ALA A 236 22.02 -2.00 10.15
C ALA A 236 20.86 -0.99 10.13
N LYS A 237 20.51 -0.42 11.29
CA LYS A 237 19.49 0.62 11.42
C LYS A 237 19.92 1.94 10.77
N ILE A 238 21.16 2.40 11.05
CA ILE A 238 21.73 3.58 10.41
C ILE A 238 21.75 3.39 8.91
N PHE A 239 22.17 2.20 8.42
CA PHE A 239 22.17 1.88 7.00
C PHE A 239 20.77 1.88 6.38
N ALA A 240 19.77 1.31 7.06
CA ALA A 240 18.38 1.32 6.59
C ALA A 240 17.77 2.74 6.57
N ILE A 241 18.10 3.58 7.55
CA ILE A 241 17.65 4.98 7.60
C ILE A 241 18.34 5.79 6.49
N VAL A 242 19.64 5.62 6.29
CA VAL A 242 20.41 6.34 5.25
C VAL A 242 20.02 5.94 3.84
N LEU A 243 19.64 4.68 3.61
CA LEU A 243 19.17 4.21 2.30
C LEU A 243 17.66 4.46 2.07
N GLY A 244 16.90 4.75 3.11
CA GLY A 244 15.48 5.08 3.02
C GLY A 244 15.20 6.55 2.74
N PHE A 245 16.24 7.37 2.77
CA PHE A 245 16.26 8.77 2.36
C PHE A 245 17.06 8.94 1.06
#